data_08baed36fb35ba73b0b7f5bee84fd523
#
_entry.id   08baed36fb35ba73b0b7f5bee84fd523
#
_cell.length_a   1.000
_cell.length_b   1.000
_cell.length_c   1.000
_cell.angle_alpha   90.00
_cell.angle_beta   90.00
_cell.angle_gamma   90.00
#
_symmetry.space_group_name_H-M   'P 1'
#
loop_
_entity.id
_entity.type
_entity.pdbx_description
1 polymer ?
#
loop_
_entity_poly.entity_id
_entity_poly.type
_entity_poly.pdbx_seq_one_letter_code
_entity_poly.pdbx_strand_id
1 'polypeptide(L)'
;YRVLKEDGIVYIRCPDIQLISEAVINDQLLEALYESPAGPISPIDIIYGNRQEIVEGNEYMAKKCGFTYSVLNMAFWEAGFKTRYGGRNQDTYELSLIAFKQEKSEEEIKKIANPFFQSE
;
A
#
# COMPACT_ATOMS: atom_id res chain seq x y z
N TYR A 1 -10.10 -4.49 13.34
CA TYR A 1 -10.73 -3.46 14.18
C TYR A 1 -10.97 -3.94 15.61
N ARG A 2 -11.62 -5.05 15.73
CA ARG A 2 -12.06 -5.61 17.02
C ARG A 2 -10.90 -5.88 18.00
N VAL A 3 -9.78 -6.35 17.48
CA VAL A 3 -8.63 -6.75 18.33
C VAL A 3 -7.74 -5.57 18.74
N LEU A 4 -7.96 -4.38 18.19
CA LEU A 4 -7.19 -3.20 18.54
C LEU A 4 -7.67 -2.62 19.88
N LYS A 5 -6.73 -2.05 20.64
CA LYS A 5 -7.05 -1.23 21.79
C LYS A 5 -7.75 0.05 21.35
N GLU A 6 -8.44 0.74 22.26
CA GLU A 6 -9.17 1.97 21.95
C GLU A 6 -8.29 3.05 21.32
N ASP A 7 -7.03 3.16 21.73
CA ASP A 7 -6.06 4.11 21.15
C ASP A 7 -5.21 3.48 20.05
N GLY A 8 -5.62 2.30 19.57
CA GLY A 8 -4.87 1.56 18.56
C GLY A 8 -4.91 2.19 17.17
N ILE A 9 -3.84 1.99 16.44
CA ILE A 9 -3.73 2.43 15.05
C ILE A 9 -3.30 1.24 14.18
N VAL A 10 -3.67 1.32 12.89
CA VAL A 10 -3.20 0.39 11.88
C VAL A 10 -2.52 1.19 10.79
N TYR A 11 -1.33 0.78 10.40
CA TYR A 11 -0.64 1.35 9.25
C TYR A 11 -0.43 0.25 8.23
N ILE A 12 -0.85 0.51 6.99
CA ILE A 12 -0.71 -0.46 5.91
C ILE A 12 -0.07 0.19 4.69
N ARG A 13 0.78 -0.56 4.02
CA ARG A 13 1.34 -0.20 2.72
C ARG A 13 1.05 -1.33 1.76
N CYS A 14 0.64 -0.98 0.56
CA CYS A 14 0.38 -1.96 -0.49
C CYS A 14 0.58 -1.33 -1.86
N PRO A 15 0.79 -2.14 -2.92
CA PRO A 15 0.91 -1.60 -4.27
C PRO A 15 -0.35 -0.87 -4.72
N ASP A 16 -0.16 0.21 -5.47
CA ASP A 16 -1.24 0.99 -6.07
C ASP A 16 -1.51 0.46 -7.47
N ILE A 17 -2.53 -0.37 -7.61
CA ILE A 17 -2.90 -0.98 -8.88
C ILE A 17 -3.25 0.08 -9.92
N GLN A 18 -3.87 1.19 -9.52
CA GLN A 18 -4.23 2.25 -10.46
C GLN A 18 -2.98 2.88 -11.10
N LEU A 19 -1.97 3.15 -10.29
CA LEU A 19 -0.70 3.71 -10.78
C LEU A 19 0.05 2.73 -11.67
N ILE A 20 0.08 1.47 -11.26
CA ILE A 20 0.73 0.40 -12.02
C ILE A 20 0.03 0.19 -13.38
N SER A 21 -1.29 0.32 -13.41
CA SER A 21 -2.06 0.13 -14.64
C SER A 21 -1.67 1.14 -15.72
N GLU A 22 -1.23 2.34 -15.35
CA GLU A 22 -0.73 3.30 -16.32
C GLU A 22 0.49 2.76 -17.06
N ALA A 23 1.40 2.11 -16.35
CA ALA A 23 2.57 1.50 -16.95
C ALA A 23 2.19 0.33 -17.85
N VAL A 24 1.18 -0.47 -17.43
CA VAL A 24 0.68 -1.58 -18.25
C VAL A 24 0.04 -1.05 -19.54
N ILE A 25 -0.73 0.04 -19.46
CA ILE A 25 -1.35 0.67 -20.63
C ILE A 25 -0.28 1.14 -21.62
N ASN A 26 0.86 1.59 -21.12
CA ASN A 26 1.98 2.05 -21.94
C ASN A 26 2.91 0.90 -22.38
N ASP A 27 2.47 -0.34 -22.22
CA ASP A 27 3.21 -1.55 -22.61
C ASP A 27 4.57 -1.69 -21.93
N GLN A 28 4.60 -1.36 -20.64
CA GLN A 28 5.81 -1.39 -19.81
C GLN A 28 5.77 -2.50 -18.76
N LEU A 29 5.04 -3.57 -19.03
CA LEU A 29 4.81 -4.64 -18.03
C LEU A 29 6.11 -5.22 -17.47
N LEU A 30 7.13 -5.35 -18.29
CA LEU A 30 8.40 -5.96 -17.92
C LEU A 30 9.53 -4.94 -17.69
N GLU A 31 9.25 -3.66 -17.89
CA GLU A 31 10.27 -2.62 -17.72
C GLU A 31 10.45 -2.26 -16.24
N ALA A 32 11.69 -2.05 -15.83
CA ALA A 32 11.98 -1.65 -14.46
C ALA A 32 11.46 -0.25 -14.19
N LEU A 33 10.61 -0.11 -13.16
CA LEU A 33 10.06 1.18 -12.73
C LEU A 33 10.98 1.87 -11.72
N TYR A 34 11.65 1.07 -10.90
CA TYR A 34 12.60 1.57 -9.91
C TYR A 34 13.51 0.44 -9.46
N GLU A 35 14.61 0.81 -8.80
CA GLU A 35 15.54 -0.15 -8.20
C GLU A 35 15.22 -0.34 -6.72
N SER A 36 15.35 -1.59 -6.25
CA SER A 36 15.16 -1.94 -4.86
C SER A 36 16.33 -2.78 -4.37
N PRO A 37 16.46 -3.02 -3.06
CA PRO A 37 17.46 -3.96 -2.55
C PRO A 37 17.35 -5.35 -3.15
N ALA A 38 16.16 -5.74 -3.60
CA ALA A 38 15.93 -7.03 -4.28
C ALA A 38 16.21 -6.96 -5.78
N GLY A 39 16.67 -5.81 -6.30
CA GLY A 39 16.94 -5.60 -7.73
C GLY A 39 15.90 -4.72 -8.39
N PRO A 40 15.90 -4.65 -9.74
CA PRO A 40 14.91 -3.85 -10.46
C PRO A 40 13.51 -4.42 -10.30
N ILE A 41 12.54 -3.52 -10.13
CA ILE A 41 11.14 -3.87 -9.95
C ILE A 41 10.34 -3.39 -11.14
N SER A 42 9.63 -4.31 -11.78
CA SER A 42 8.76 -4.03 -12.93
C SER A 42 7.29 -4.17 -12.52
N PRO A 43 6.35 -3.66 -13.36
CA PRO A 43 4.91 -3.77 -13.04
C PRO A 43 4.46 -5.20 -12.76
N ILE A 44 4.96 -6.20 -13.49
CA ILE A 44 4.54 -7.58 -13.26
C ILE A 44 4.94 -8.07 -11.86
N ASP A 45 6.09 -7.63 -11.35
CA ASP A 45 6.54 -7.98 -10.01
C ASP A 45 5.63 -7.36 -8.94
N ILE A 46 5.15 -6.14 -9.18
CA ILE A 46 4.27 -5.45 -8.25
C ILE A 46 2.88 -6.10 -8.25
N ILE A 47 2.37 -6.46 -9.41
CA ILE A 47 1.02 -7.04 -9.53
C ILE A 47 0.96 -8.46 -8.98
N TYR A 48 1.93 -9.29 -9.31
CA TYR A 48 1.89 -10.72 -8.98
C TYR A 48 2.88 -11.17 -7.91
N GLY A 49 3.79 -10.29 -7.51
CA GLY A 49 4.86 -10.60 -6.58
C GLY A 49 6.20 -10.71 -7.32
N ASN A 50 7.29 -10.57 -6.56
CA ASN A 50 8.62 -10.62 -7.15
C ASN A 50 8.85 -11.99 -7.78
N ARG A 51 9.02 -12.01 -9.10
CA ARG A 51 9.13 -13.26 -9.86
C ARG A 51 10.32 -14.10 -9.42
N GLN A 52 11.43 -13.47 -9.12
CA GLN A 52 12.63 -14.17 -8.69
C GLN A 52 12.41 -14.89 -7.36
N GLU A 53 11.79 -14.22 -6.42
CA GLU A 53 11.46 -14.79 -5.11
C GLU A 53 10.48 -15.97 -5.26
N ILE A 54 9.50 -15.85 -6.14
CA ILE A 54 8.50 -16.91 -6.39
C ILE A 54 9.18 -18.12 -7.02
N VAL A 55 10.05 -17.90 -7.99
CA VAL A 55 10.81 -18.97 -8.66
C VAL A 55 11.72 -19.69 -7.67
N GLU A 56 12.26 -18.98 -6.69
CA GLU A 56 13.13 -19.54 -5.66
C GLU A 56 12.36 -20.28 -4.55
N GLY A 57 11.03 -20.38 -4.67
CA GLY A 57 10.21 -21.17 -3.76
C GLY A 57 9.39 -20.37 -2.75
N ASN A 58 9.45 -19.05 -2.78
CA ASN A 58 8.70 -18.18 -1.88
C ASN A 58 7.30 -17.90 -2.43
N GLU A 59 6.46 -18.95 -2.52
CA GLU A 59 5.12 -18.83 -3.08
C GLU A 59 4.23 -17.84 -2.34
N TYR A 60 4.46 -17.62 -1.05
CA TYR A 60 3.71 -16.65 -0.28
C TYR A 60 3.97 -15.21 -0.71
N MET A 61 5.03 -14.97 -1.50
CA MET A 61 5.27 -13.66 -2.12
C MET A 61 4.32 -13.37 -3.27
N ALA A 62 3.62 -14.37 -3.78
CA ALA A 62 2.61 -14.19 -4.82
C ALA A 62 1.41 -13.43 -4.25
N LYS A 63 0.99 -12.39 -4.98
CA LYS A 63 -0.12 -11.54 -4.54
C LYS A 63 -1.44 -12.10 -5.04
N LYS A 64 -2.43 -12.15 -4.15
CA LYS A 64 -3.74 -12.72 -4.46
C LYS A 64 -4.79 -11.67 -4.75
N CYS A 65 -4.55 -10.42 -4.39
CA CYS A 65 -5.42 -9.29 -4.71
C CYS A 65 -4.62 -8.00 -4.70
N GLY A 66 -5.21 -6.96 -5.26
CA GLY A 66 -4.62 -5.63 -5.24
C GLY A 66 -5.66 -4.59 -4.89
N PHE A 67 -5.21 -3.36 -4.64
CA PHE A 67 -6.09 -2.27 -4.22
C PHE A 67 -5.83 -1.02 -5.03
N THR A 68 -6.91 -0.29 -5.32
CA THR A 68 -6.83 1.15 -5.57
C THR A 68 -7.04 1.86 -4.24
N TYR A 69 -6.71 3.13 -4.18
CA TYR A 69 -6.89 3.90 -2.94
C TYR A 69 -8.35 3.89 -2.47
N SER A 70 -9.29 4.10 -3.40
CA SER A 70 -10.70 4.16 -3.01
C SER A 70 -11.21 2.82 -2.46
N VAL A 71 -10.78 1.70 -3.04
CA VAL A 71 -11.18 0.37 -2.55
C VAL A 71 -10.57 0.09 -1.18
N LEU A 72 -9.29 0.42 -0.99
CA LEU A 72 -8.64 0.22 0.30
C LEU A 72 -9.30 1.07 1.39
N ASN A 73 -9.57 2.34 1.07
CA ASN A 73 -10.22 3.27 1.98
C ASN A 73 -11.61 2.78 2.38
N MET A 74 -12.38 2.30 1.41
CA MET A 74 -13.72 1.75 1.63
C MET A 74 -13.66 0.50 2.53
N ALA A 75 -12.70 -0.38 2.29
CA ALA A 75 -12.54 -1.59 3.09
C ALA A 75 -12.31 -1.26 4.56
N PHE A 76 -11.49 -0.26 4.84
CA PHE A 76 -11.26 0.17 6.22
C PHE A 76 -12.49 0.84 6.83
N TRP A 77 -13.22 1.62 6.04
CA TRP A 77 -14.48 2.22 6.50
C TRP A 77 -15.48 1.13 6.90
N GLU A 78 -15.67 0.14 6.05
CA GLU A 78 -16.61 -0.96 6.30
C GLU A 78 -16.18 -1.82 7.49
N ALA A 79 -14.89 -1.93 7.73
CA ALA A 79 -14.37 -2.68 8.89
C ALA A 79 -14.56 -1.93 10.22
N GLY A 80 -14.94 -0.65 10.18
CA GLY A 80 -15.22 0.13 11.37
C GLY A 80 -14.32 1.33 11.59
N PHE A 81 -13.25 1.47 10.82
CA PHE A 81 -12.31 2.59 10.97
C PHE A 81 -12.87 3.83 10.30
N LYS A 82 -13.51 4.70 11.09
CA LYS A 82 -14.11 5.94 10.56
C LYS A 82 -13.09 7.07 10.40
N THR A 83 -11.96 6.99 11.09
CA THR A 83 -10.89 7.98 11.01
C THR A 83 -9.70 7.37 10.28
N ARG A 84 -9.37 7.91 9.12
CA ARG A 84 -8.32 7.39 8.25
C ARG A 84 -7.56 8.55 7.61
N TYR A 85 -6.30 8.29 7.30
CA TYR A 85 -5.45 9.23 6.57
C TYR A 85 -4.53 8.42 5.66
N GLY A 86 -4.44 8.79 4.41
CA GLY A 86 -3.64 8.04 3.48
C GLY A 86 -3.15 8.85 2.31
N GLY A 87 -2.35 8.21 1.48
CA GLY A 87 -1.81 8.81 0.28
C GLY A 87 -1.13 7.77 -0.58
N ARG A 88 -0.55 8.24 -1.69
CA ARG A 88 0.21 7.38 -2.58
C ARG A 88 1.61 7.92 -2.76
N ASN A 89 2.56 7.00 -2.90
CA ASN A 89 3.92 7.32 -3.25
C ASN A 89 4.13 6.98 -4.72
N GLN A 90 4.27 7.99 -5.56
CA GLN A 90 4.43 7.80 -7.01
C GLN A 90 5.78 7.21 -7.39
N ASP A 91 6.79 7.38 -6.54
CA ASP A 91 8.12 6.87 -6.81
C ASP A 91 8.22 5.36 -6.60
N THR A 92 7.49 4.83 -5.62
CA THR A 92 7.50 3.40 -5.30
C THR A 92 6.20 2.69 -5.71
N TYR A 93 5.24 3.42 -6.28
CA TYR A 93 3.96 2.85 -6.75
C TYR A 93 3.19 2.19 -5.63
N GLU A 94 3.21 2.79 -4.45
CA GLU A 94 2.56 2.24 -3.26
C GLU A 94 1.47 3.16 -2.72
N LEU A 95 0.47 2.52 -2.09
CA LEU A 95 -0.53 3.18 -1.26
C LEU A 95 -0.11 3.06 0.20
N SER A 96 -0.36 4.09 0.97
CA SER A 96 -0.18 4.08 2.42
C SER A 96 -1.46 4.56 3.08
N LEU A 97 -1.89 3.88 4.11
CA LEU A 97 -3.08 4.23 4.87
C LEU A 97 -2.82 4.00 6.35
N ILE A 98 -3.15 5.01 7.16
CA ILE A 98 -3.17 4.88 8.60
C ILE A 98 -4.61 5.04 9.06
N ALA A 99 -5.06 4.14 9.92
CA ALA A 99 -6.43 4.13 10.43
C ALA A 99 -6.42 4.10 11.94
N PHE A 100 -7.39 4.78 12.53
CA PHE A 100 -7.51 4.94 13.97
C PHE A 100 -8.79 4.31 14.45
N LYS A 101 -8.73 3.61 15.56
CA LYS A 101 -9.91 3.06 16.19
C LYS A 101 -10.78 4.16 16.80
N GLN A 102 -10.15 5.20 17.36
CA GLN A 102 -10.84 6.36 17.91
C GLN A 102 -10.88 7.49 16.90
N GLU A 103 -11.89 8.34 16.99
CA GLU A 103 -11.94 9.56 16.22
C GLU A 103 -10.85 10.52 16.67
N LYS A 104 -10.20 11.17 15.71
CA LYS A 104 -9.14 12.13 15.94
C LYS A 104 -9.40 13.40 15.14
N SER A 105 -8.96 14.55 15.66
CA SER A 105 -8.98 15.79 14.91
C SER A 105 -7.95 15.75 13.77
N GLU A 106 -8.11 16.63 12.78
CA GLU A 106 -7.16 16.69 11.66
C GLU A 106 -5.73 16.93 12.15
N GLU A 107 -5.56 17.78 13.16
CA GLU A 107 -4.24 18.08 13.71
C GLU A 107 -3.61 16.85 14.35
N GLU A 108 -4.38 16.10 15.12
CA GLU A 108 -3.91 14.86 15.74
C GLU A 108 -3.56 13.81 14.70
N ILE A 109 -4.38 13.69 13.65
CA ILE A 109 -4.13 12.74 12.56
C ILE A 109 -2.81 13.07 11.88
N LYS A 110 -2.59 14.32 11.51
CA LYS A 110 -1.36 14.74 10.85
C LYS A 110 -0.13 14.55 11.72
N LYS A 111 -0.26 14.86 13.00
CA LYS A 111 0.85 14.72 13.95
C LYS A 111 1.29 13.26 14.09
N ILE A 112 0.34 12.35 14.14
CA ILE A 112 0.63 10.92 14.26
C ILE A 112 1.08 10.33 12.93
N ALA A 113 0.45 10.74 11.82
CA ALA A 113 0.69 10.16 10.51
C ALA A 113 1.98 10.64 9.85
N ASN A 114 2.40 11.89 10.10
CA ASN A 114 3.58 12.45 9.43
C ASN A 114 4.83 11.59 9.52
N PRO A 115 5.20 11.01 10.68
CA PRO A 115 6.38 10.17 10.75
C PRO A 115 6.32 8.96 9.81
N PHE A 116 5.12 8.41 9.56
CA PHE A 116 4.95 7.27 8.67
C PHE A 116 5.10 7.67 7.20
N PHE A 117 4.64 8.86 6.83
CA PHE A 117 4.65 9.31 5.43
C PHE A 117 5.95 10.00 5.04
N GLN A 118 6.64 10.63 5.98
CA GLN A 118 7.91 11.31 5.70
C GLN A 118 9.08 10.36 5.49
N SER A 119 8.99 9.13 5.98
CA SER A 119 10.04 8.13 5.82
C SER A 119 10.07 7.53 4.42
N GLU A 120 9.12 7.88 3.59
CA GLU A 120 9.02 7.43 2.21
C GLU A 120 9.63 8.45 1.25
#